data_5dd48235e309a16675574f03b91de627
#
_entry.id   5dd48235e309a16675574f03b91de627
#
_cell.length_a   1.000
_cell.length_b   1.000
_cell.length_c   1.000
_cell.angle_alpha   90.00
_cell.angle_beta   90.00
_cell.angle_gamma   90.00
#
_symmetry.space_group_name_H-M   'P 1'
#
loop_
_entity.id
_entity.type
_entity.pdbx_description
1 polymer ?
#
loop_
_entity_poly.entity_id
_entity_poly.type
_entity_poly.pdbx_seq_one_letter_code
_entity_poly.pdbx_strand_id
1 'polypeptide(L)'
;IGPAFAIPVAVRKAGLSLDDIDVFEINEAFAAQTVFCIKFLGLREDRVNPLGGAIALGHPLGSSGARLLVTAANFLQANNKRYAAVSLCVGTGMGAAAVIENPHYDPSTDEATSRAKL
;
A
#
# COMPACT_ATOMS: atom_id res chain seq x y z
N ILE A 1 -11.45 3.63 -9.39
CA ILE A 1 -10.45 4.48 -10.06
C ILE A 1 -9.74 5.42 -9.08
N GLY A 2 -10.39 5.83 -7.99
CA GLY A 2 -9.83 6.76 -7.01
C GLY A 2 -8.39 6.45 -6.58
N PRO A 3 -8.09 5.22 -6.12
CA PRO A 3 -6.73 4.85 -5.72
C PRO A 3 -5.68 5.01 -6.81
N ALA A 4 -6.03 4.76 -8.08
CA ALA A 4 -5.09 4.90 -9.20
C ALA A 4 -4.55 6.32 -9.35
N PHE A 5 -5.31 7.32 -8.93
CA PHE A 5 -4.90 8.72 -8.96
C PHE A 5 -4.41 9.21 -7.60
N ALA A 6 -4.99 8.73 -6.50
CA ALA A 6 -4.62 9.16 -5.17
C ALA A 6 -3.24 8.66 -4.74
N ILE A 7 -2.87 7.43 -5.06
CA ILE A 7 -1.59 6.83 -4.69
C ILE A 7 -0.40 7.62 -5.26
N PRO A 8 -0.33 7.92 -6.57
CA PRO A 8 0.80 8.69 -7.10
C PRO A 8 0.94 10.08 -6.47
N VAL A 9 -0.18 10.72 -6.14
CA VAL A 9 -0.16 12.02 -5.49
C VAL A 9 0.43 11.93 -4.08
N ALA A 10 -0.02 10.94 -3.29
CA ALA A 10 0.48 10.73 -1.94
C ALA A 10 1.98 10.37 -1.93
N VAL A 11 2.39 9.47 -2.81
CA VAL A 11 3.78 9.04 -2.95
C VAL A 11 4.69 10.21 -3.34
N ARG A 12 4.27 11.02 -4.31
CA ARG A 12 5.02 12.21 -4.73
C ARG A 12 5.11 13.25 -3.60
N LYS A 13 4.03 13.47 -2.84
CA LYS A 13 4.04 14.38 -1.69
C LYS A 13 4.99 13.91 -0.59
N ALA A 14 5.19 12.61 -0.46
CA ALA A 14 6.17 12.04 0.46
C ALA A 14 7.62 12.15 -0.04
N GLY A 15 7.85 12.64 -1.26
CA GLY A 15 9.17 12.71 -1.88
C GLY A 15 9.68 11.37 -2.38
N LEU A 16 8.78 10.43 -2.66
CA LEU A 16 9.12 9.06 -3.05
C LEU A 16 8.62 8.74 -4.46
N SER A 17 9.09 7.61 -5.00
CA SER A 17 8.56 6.97 -6.20
C SER A 17 7.73 5.73 -5.83
N LEU A 18 6.95 5.20 -6.78
CA LEU A 18 6.19 3.97 -6.56
C LEU A 18 7.10 2.79 -6.23
N ASP A 19 8.31 2.77 -6.79
CA ASP A 19 9.29 1.69 -6.56
C ASP A 19 9.84 1.70 -5.12
N ASP A 20 9.80 2.84 -4.44
CA ASP A 20 10.22 2.95 -3.03
C ASP A 20 9.21 2.32 -2.07
N ILE A 21 7.99 2.08 -2.51
CA ILE A 21 6.92 1.54 -1.67
C ILE A 21 7.03 0.02 -1.62
N ASP A 22 7.15 -0.53 -0.41
CA ASP A 22 7.30 -1.96 -0.17
C ASP A 22 5.97 -2.72 -0.23
N VAL A 23 4.90 -2.09 0.25
CA VAL A 23 3.57 -2.70 0.28
C VAL A 23 2.49 -1.67 -0.01
N PHE A 24 1.47 -2.11 -0.77
CA PHE A 24 0.28 -1.32 -1.06
C PHE A 24 -0.93 -2.02 -0.44
N GLU A 25 -1.62 -1.34 0.44
CA GLU A 25 -2.92 -1.76 0.95
C GLU A 25 -4.00 -0.95 0.23
N ILE A 26 -4.58 -1.55 -0.80
CA ILE A 26 -5.65 -0.94 -1.61
C ILE A 26 -6.96 -1.61 -1.21
N ASN A 27 -7.94 -0.82 -0.76
CA ASN A 27 -9.21 -1.38 -0.37
C ASN A 27 -9.91 -2.05 -1.56
N GLU A 28 -10.28 -3.31 -1.40
CA GLU A 28 -10.95 -4.12 -2.40
C GLU A 28 -12.47 -3.93 -2.34
N ALA A 29 -12.94 -2.69 -2.51
CA ALA A 29 -14.39 -2.44 -2.58
C ALA A 29 -15.01 -3.18 -3.79
N PHE A 30 -14.26 -3.23 -4.90
CA PHE A 30 -14.59 -3.99 -6.11
C PHE A 30 -13.30 -4.61 -6.67
N ALA A 31 -13.34 -5.91 -6.99
CA ALA A 31 -12.18 -6.64 -7.53
C ALA A 31 -11.65 -6.01 -8.82
N ALA A 32 -12.52 -5.65 -9.73
CA ALA A 32 -12.14 -5.03 -11.01
C ALA A 32 -11.37 -3.72 -10.83
N GLN A 33 -11.72 -2.94 -9.82
CA GLN A 33 -11.06 -1.68 -9.50
C GLN A 33 -9.64 -1.90 -8.99
N THR A 34 -9.44 -2.87 -8.12
CA THR A 34 -8.12 -3.21 -7.60
C THR A 34 -7.21 -3.72 -8.72
N VAL A 35 -7.70 -4.60 -9.56
CA VAL A 35 -6.96 -5.08 -10.74
C VAL A 35 -6.60 -3.94 -11.67
N PHE A 36 -7.53 -3.01 -11.92
CA PHE A 36 -7.25 -1.83 -12.72
C PHE A 36 -6.12 -0.99 -12.12
N CYS A 37 -6.16 -0.73 -10.80
CA CYS A 37 -5.11 0.05 -10.14
C CYS A 37 -3.74 -0.60 -10.27
N ILE A 38 -3.66 -1.92 -10.05
CA ILE A 38 -2.41 -2.69 -10.19
C ILE A 38 -1.84 -2.51 -11.60
N LYS A 39 -2.66 -2.73 -12.62
CA LYS A 39 -2.22 -2.63 -14.02
C LYS A 39 -1.89 -1.21 -14.43
N PHE A 40 -2.74 -0.25 -14.07
CA PHE A 40 -2.56 1.16 -14.43
C PHE A 40 -1.29 1.76 -13.84
N LEU A 41 -0.99 1.42 -12.59
CA LEU A 41 0.19 1.91 -11.88
C LEU A 41 1.44 1.04 -12.11
N GLY A 42 1.31 -0.10 -12.78
CA GLY A 42 2.41 -1.03 -12.98
C GLY A 42 2.94 -1.65 -11.69
N LEU A 43 2.06 -1.89 -10.71
CA LEU A 43 2.46 -2.44 -9.42
C LEU A 43 2.74 -3.94 -9.53
N ARG A 44 3.65 -4.42 -8.70
CA ARG A 44 3.84 -5.86 -8.52
C ARG A 44 2.70 -6.41 -7.66
N GLU A 45 2.06 -7.48 -8.14
CA GLU A 45 0.92 -8.09 -7.44
C GLU A 45 1.29 -8.61 -6.04
N ASP A 46 2.51 -9.10 -5.87
CA ASP A 46 3.02 -9.60 -4.59
C ASP A 46 3.19 -8.49 -3.53
N ARG A 47 3.19 -7.23 -3.94
CA ARG A 47 3.23 -6.07 -3.03
C ARG A 47 1.86 -5.49 -2.70
N VAL A 48 0.81 -5.99 -3.33
CA VAL A 48 -0.55 -5.47 -3.12
C VAL A 48 -1.34 -6.43 -2.25
N ASN A 49 -1.84 -5.94 -1.12
CA ASN A 49 -2.67 -6.69 -0.17
C ASN A 49 -2.09 -8.09 0.14
N PRO A 50 -0.82 -8.20 0.57
CA PRO A 50 -0.16 -9.50 0.72
C PRO A 50 -0.81 -10.41 1.77
N LEU A 51 -1.56 -9.84 2.71
CA LEU A 51 -2.28 -10.59 3.75
C LEU A 51 -3.78 -10.78 3.44
N GLY A 52 -4.19 -10.49 2.22
CA GLY A 52 -5.60 -10.47 1.81
C GLY A 52 -6.24 -9.11 2.05
N GLY A 53 -7.31 -8.82 1.35
CA GLY A 53 -8.02 -7.55 1.41
C GLY A 53 -9.50 -7.72 1.75
N ALA A 54 -10.32 -6.74 1.39
CA ALA A 54 -11.74 -6.68 1.74
C ALA A 54 -12.56 -7.84 1.13
N ILE A 55 -12.15 -8.39 0.01
CA ILE A 55 -12.80 -9.56 -0.57
C ILE A 55 -12.73 -10.76 0.38
N ALA A 56 -11.60 -10.91 1.07
CA ALA A 56 -11.41 -11.97 2.05
C ALA A 56 -11.92 -11.60 3.44
N LEU A 57 -11.79 -10.32 3.86
CA LEU A 57 -11.95 -9.87 5.24
C LEU A 57 -13.23 -9.05 5.48
N GLY A 58 -13.87 -8.56 4.42
CA GLY A 58 -15.02 -7.66 4.51
C GLY A 58 -14.66 -6.18 4.46
N HIS A 59 -15.69 -5.36 4.27
CA HIS A 59 -15.54 -3.91 4.15
C HIS A 59 -16.57 -3.16 5.02
N PRO A 60 -16.37 -3.13 6.35
CA PRO A 60 -17.17 -2.25 7.22
C PRO A 60 -16.71 -0.81 6.98
N LEU A 61 -17.56 0.01 6.35
CA LEU A 61 -17.18 1.32 5.78
C LEU A 61 -16.46 2.23 6.77
N GLY A 62 -16.94 2.29 8.03
CA GLY A 62 -16.38 3.18 9.04
C GLY A 62 -15.01 2.75 9.58
N SER A 63 -14.58 1.51 9.35
CA SER A 63 -13.33 0.97 9.90
C SER A 63 -12.30 0.55 8.86
N SER A 64 -12.65 0.51 7.58
CA SER A 64 -11.74 0.03 6.54
C SER A 64 -10.45 0.84 6.45
N GLY A 65 -10.52 2.17 6.54
CA GLY A 65 -9.33 3.02 6.53
C GLY A 65 -8.39 2.71 7.70
N ALA A 66 -8.92 2.56 8.91
CA ALA A 66 -8.14 2.19 10.07
C ALA A 66 -7.54 0.78 9.93
N ARG A 67 -8.31 -0.17 9.40
CA ARG A 67 -7.83 -1.53 9.15
C ARG A 67 -6.67 -1.55 8.16
N LEU A 68 -6.75 -0.80 7.07
CA LEU A 68 -5.67 -0.70 6.10
C LEU A 68 -4.38 -0.19 6.74
N LEU A 69 -4.47 0.86 7.55
CA LEU A 69 -3.31 1.42 8.25
C LEU A 69 -2.71 0.43 9.25
N VAL A 70 -3.53 -0.26 10.04
CA VAL A 70 -3.06 -1.26 11.01
C VAL A 70 -2.41 -2.43 10.30
N THR A 71 -3.03 -2.96 9.26
CA THR A 71 -2.48 -4.07 8.47
C THR A 71 -1.15 -3.69 7.85
N ALA A 72 -1.06 -2.51 7.22
CA ALA A 72 0.16 -2.02 6.61
C ALA A 72 1.28 -1.81 7.64
N ALA A 73 0.99 -1.18 8.78
CA ALA A 73 1.97 -0.94 9.82
C ALA A 73 2.52 -2.26 10.39
N ASN A 74 1.64 -3.21 10.68
CA ASN A 74 2.06 -4.53 11.17
C ASN A 74 2.89 -5.29 10.15
N PHE A 75 2.52 -5.23 8.87
CA PHE A 75 3.29 -5.86 7.80
C PHE A 75 4.71 -5.28 7.72
N LEU A 76 4.84 -3.96 7.75
CA LEU A 76 6.14 -3.30 7.71
C LEU A 76 7.03 -3.74 8.88
N GLN A 77 6.49 -3.76 10.09
CA GLN A 77 7.24 -4.15 11.28
C GLN A 77 7.63 -5.63 11.26
N ALA A 78 6.69 -6.51 10.94
CA ALA A 78 6.93 -7.96 10.91
C ALA A 78 7.93 -8.40 9.85
N ASN A 79 8.03 -7.66 8.74
CA ASN A 79 8.89 -8.01 7.61
C ASN A 79 10.10 -7.08 7.43
N ASN A 80 10.35 -6.19 8.39
CA ASN A 80 11.40 -5.18 8.31
C ASN A 80 11.37 -4.42 6.97
N LYS A 81 10.22 -3.89 6.61
CA LYS A 81 10.03 -3.05 5.42
C LYS A 81 9.84 -1.60 5.84
N ARG A 82 10.09 -0.67 4.92
CA ARG A 82 10.18 0.75 5.24
C ARG A 82 8.91 1.53 4.96
N TYR A 83 8.37 1.44 3.75
CA TYR A 83 7.26 2.28 3.30
C TYR A 83 6.04 1.48 2.88
N ALA A 84 4.88 1.96 3.26
CA ALA A 84 3.60 1.46 2.76
C ALA A 84 2.73 2.59 2.23
N ALA A 85 1.97 2.30 1.20
CA ALA A 85 0.90 3.17 0.73
C ALA A 85 -0.45 2.51 0.99
N VAL A 86 -1.37 3.24 1.59
CA VAL A 86 -2.74 2.80 1.81
C VAL A 86 -3.69 3.66 1.02
N SER A 87 -4.71 3.08 0.41
CA SER A 87 -5.66 3.82 -0.40
C SER A 87 -7.02 3.16 -0.45
N LEU A 88 -8.06 3.99 -0.59
CA LEU A 88 -9.43 3.55 -0.76
C LEU A 88 -10.25 4.58 -1.56
N CYS A 89 -11.37 4.15 -2.10
CA CYS A 89 -12.39 5.03 -2.64
C CYS A 89 -13.17 5.69 -1.49
N VAL A 90 -13.51 6.96 -1.68
CA VAL A 90 -14.33 7.71 -0.70
C VAL A 90 -15.67 8.16 -1.28
N GLY A 91 -16.23 7.35 -2.20
CA GLY A 91 -17.50 7.61 -2.89
C GLY A 91 -17.33 8.50 -4.12
N THR A 92 -18.31 8.46 -5.02
CA THR A 92 -18.44 9.33 -6.22
C THR A 92 -17.15 9.49 -7.06
N GLY A 93 -16.33 8.44 -7.17
CA GLY A 93 -15.09 8.46 -7.97
C GLY A 93 -13.91 9.17 -7.34
N MET A 94 -14.01 9.62 -6.09
CA MET A 94 -12.89 10.19 -5.34
C MET A 94 -12.03 9.09 -4.72
N GLY A 95 -10.76 9.40 -4.46
CA GLY A 95 -9.83 8.51 -3.78
C GLY A 95 -9.07 9.23 -2.68
N ALA A 96 -8.74 8.49 -1.62
CA ALA A 96 -7.83 8.92 -0.57
C ALA A 96 -6.64 7.98 -0.51
N ALA A 97 -5.46 8.52 -0.22
CA ALA A 97 -4.26 7.73 -0.05
C ALA A 97 -3.34 8.37 0.99
N ALA A 98 -2.58 7.53 1.68
CA ALA A 98 -1.55 7.96 2.61
C ALA A 98 -0.32 7.08 2.46
N VAL A 99 0.86 7.65 2.71
CA VAL A 99 2.11 6.90 2.82
C VAL A 99 2.52 6.90 4.29
N ILE A 100 2.90 5.72 4.78
CA ILE A 100 3.42 5.56 6.14
C ILE A 100 4.84 4.99 6.09
N GLU A 101 5.64 5.34 7.09
CA GLU A 101 7.00 4.84 7.25
C GLU A 101 7.11 4.05 8.55
N ASN A 102 7.81 2.92 8.49
CA ASN A 102 8.20 2.17 9.67
C ASN A 102 9.40 2.87 10.34
N PRO A 103 9.24 3.47 11.53
CA PRO A 103 10.34 4.16 12.20
C PRO A 103 11.43 3.21 12.74
N HIS A 104 11.14 1.91 12.78
CA HIS A 104 12.06 0.87 13.25
C HIS A 104 12.69 0.07 12.10
N TYR A 105 12.55 0.55 10.84
CA TYR A 105 13.19 -0.08 9.71
C TYR A 105 14.71 -0.11 9.88
N ASP A 106 15.30 -1.30 9.72
CA ASP A 106 16.73 -1.52 9.77
C ASP A 106 17.26 -1.97 8.41
N PRO A 107 17.96 -1.09 7.67
CA PRO A 107 18.47 -1.43 6.34
C PRO A 107 19.56 -2.50 6.37
N SER A 108 20.23 -2.72 7.51
CA SER A 108 21.30 -3.71 7.60
C SER A 108 20.80 -5.16 7.47
N THR A 109 19.51 -5.40 7.77
CA THR A 109 18.89 -6.72 7.70
C THR A 109 18.05 -6.92 6.42
N ASP A 110 17.99 -5.91 5.55
CA ASP A 110 17.25 -5.98 4.28
C ASP A 110 18.10 -6.70 3.24
N GLU A 111 17.62 -7.82 2.69
CA GLU A 111 18.31 -8.59 1.67
C GLU A 111 18.65 -7.77 0.43
N ALA A 112 17.75 -6.90 -0.02
CA ALA A 112 17.98 -6.03 -1.16
C ALA A 112 19.12 -5.05 -0.90
N THR A 113 19.19 -4.48 0.30
CA THR A 113 20.28 -3.59 0.72
C THR A 113 21.60 -4.34 0.86
N SER A 114 21.56 -5.56 1.41
CA SER A 114 22.74 -6.42 1.53
C SER A 114 23.31 -6.79 0.16
N ARG A 115 22.46 -7.10 -0.82
CA ARG A 115 22.88 -7.37 -2.21
C ARG A 115 23.48 -6.14 -2.88
N ALA A 116 22.95 -4.96 -2.62
CA ALA A 116 23.48 -3.72 -3.19
C ALA A 116 24.86 -3.35 -2.64
N LYS A 117 25.25 -3.86 -1.46
CA LYS A 117 26.57 -3.64 -0.85
C LYS A 117 27.65 -4.62 -1.34
N LEU A 118 27.25 -5.66 -2.03
CA LEU A 118 28.15 -6.66 -2.63
C LEU A 118 28.52 -6.26 -4.04
#